data_feb939e6711abd95ff2f21ab247cbb08
#
_entry.id   feb939e6711abd95ff2f21ab247cbb08
#
_cell.length_a   1.000
_cell.length_b   1.000
_cell.length_c   1.000
_cell.angle_alpha   90.00
_cell.angle_beta   90.00
_cell.angle_gamma   90.00
#
_symmetry.space_group_name_H-M   'P 1'
#
loop_
_entity.id
_entity.type
_entity.pdbx_description
1 polymer ?
#
loop_
_entity_poly.entity_id
_entity_poly.type
_entity_poly.pdbx_seq_one_letter_code
_entity_poly.pdbx_strand_id
1 'polypeptide(L)'
;MKKYFKHLLYLILSIFSINHSAFSAYADGVTVATAKGASNGGTLFSDAVRIVYSKEIEFKALPNMRFMQFATVKTELGVEPGLTISMLTYDNLVLGGKLEEMKNLTTQALSGSMKQLTVTEYGNAISVSELLIQSSFDDIMATATTLLARDYAMVVDCELRDAALSGTNVIYASKKDGTAVTARSGLDTTCLLKVSTIKDGLEILATNNAPRKNGYWVCFVHPHQSRGLRDDGAWINASDYGAPEQLFSGEIGRIDDTHFIETTLMSNGACASDDPAYDATLAKGADGGSTSTPVYQAVLFGDAYFGIAVSLPVELRDNGVEDFGRKRSLAWYSIFGVGLLHNEYGVVLETA
;
A
#
# COMPACT_ATOMS: atom_id res chain seq x y z
N MET A 1 16.94 23.38 22.91
CA MET A 1 16.27 23.02 21.64
C MET A 1 17.21 22.89 20.44
N LYS A 2 18.16 23.81 20.16
CA LYS A 2 19.10 23.69 19.00
C LYS A 2 20.03 22.45 19.00
N LYS A 3 20.33 21.84 20.15
CA LYS A 3 21.24 20.68 20.25
C LYS A 3 20.56 19.37 19.84
N TYR A 4 19.27 19.22 20.14
CA TYR A 4 18.49 18.03 19.78
C TYR A 4 18.11 18.02 18.28
N PHE A 5 17.92 19.21 17.69
CA PHE A 5 17.64 19.34 16.25
C PHE A 5 18.84 18.93 15.38
N LYS A 6 20.08 19.23 15.84
CA LYS A 6 21.30 18.76 15.15
C LYS A 6 21.45 17.22 15.22
N HIS A 7 21.14 16.60 16.33
CA HIS A 7 21.21 15.15 16.46
C HIS A 7 20.13 14.46 15.62
N LEU A 8 18.91 15.01 15.56
CA LEU A 8 17.86 14.52 14.70
C LEU A 8 18.20 14.66 13.21
N LEU A 9 18.81 15.79 12.82
CA LEU A 9 19.28 16.03 11.45
C LEU A 9 20.44 15.09 11.06
N TYR A 10 21.36 14.79 11.98
CA TYR A 10 22.42 13.81 11.76
C TYR A 10 21.87 12.39 11.67
N LEU A 11 20.83 12.08 12.43
CA LEU A 11 20.16 10.77 12.36
C LEU A 11 19.42 10.61 11.02
N ILE A 12 18.76 11.65 10.53
CA ILE A 12 18.07 11.65 9.22
C ILE A 12 19.09 11.61 8.08
N LEU A 13 20.21 12.34 8.17
CA LEU A 13 21.28 12.31 7.16
C LEU A 13 22.05 10.97 7.15
N SER A 14 22.18 10.30 8.30
CA SER A 14 22.76 8.95 8.35
C SER A 14 21.85 7.88 7.73
N ILE A 15 20.55 8.13 7.69
CA ILE A 15 19.56 7.26 7.00
C ILE A 15 19.67 7.41 5.48
N PHE A 16 20.07 8.60 4.97
CA PHE A 16 20.23 8.84 3.54
C PHE A 16 21.64 8.56 2.98
N SER A 17 22.67 8.55 3.82
CA SER A 17 24.02 8.13 3.43
C SER A 17 24.30 6.72 3.95
N ILE A 18 23.69 5.72 3.34
CA ILE A 18 24.07 4.33 3.54
C ILE A 18 25.44 4.14 2.88
N ASN A 19 26.48 4.39 3.65
CA ASN A 19 27.82 3.92 3.29
C ASN A 19 27.82 2.39 3.41
N HIS A 20 27.94 1.68 2.29
CA HIS A 20 28.02 0.22 2.22
C HIS A 20 29.02 -0.41 3.21
N SER A 21 30.01 0.35 3.64
CA SER A 21 31.06 -0.12 4.54
C SER A 21 30.67 -0.28 6.03
N ALA A 22 29.63 0.43 6.48
CA ALA A 22 29.17 0.28 7.89
C ALA A 22 28.28 -0.95 8.08
N PHE A 23 27.77 -1.52 7.00
CA PHE A 23 26.83 -2.63 7.02
C PHE A 23 27.53 -4.00 7.10
N SER A 24 28.72 -4.14 6.48
CA SER A 24 29.48 -5.39 6.52
C SER A 24 30.02 -5.71 7.91
N ALA A 25 30.33 -4.70 8.72
CA ALA A 25 30.89 -4.90 10.05
C ALA A 25 29.87 -5.45 11.08
N TYR A 26 28.56 -5.24 10.83
CA TYR A 26 27.52 -5.73 11.75
C TYR A 26 27.05 -7.16 11.44
N ALA A 27 27.10 -7.54 10.17
CA ALA A 27 26.72 -8.88 9.72
C ALA A 27 27.78 -9.94 10.06
N ASP A 28 29.05 -9.56 10.02
CA ASP A 28 30.16 -10.48 10.15
C ASP A 28 30.32 -11.09 11.57
N GLY A 29 29.89 -10.36 12.61
CA GLY A 29 30.00 -10.81 14.00
C GLY A 29 28.90 -11.78 14.44
N VAL A 30 27.72 -11.70 13.84
CA VAL A 30 26.54 -12.43 14.32
C VAL A 30 26.35 -13.75 13.58
N THR A 31 26.65 -13.79 12.29
CA THR A 31 26.39 -14.96 11.44
C THR A 31 27.38 -16.11 11.66
N VAL A 32 28.65 -15.82 11.86
CA VAL A 32 29.70 -16.86 12.00
C VAL A 32 29.66 -17.54 13.37
N ALA A 33 29.39 -16.79 14.43
CA ALA A 33 29.32 -17.34 15.78
C ALA A 33 28.08 -18.21 16.01
N THR A 34 26.95 -17.83 15.43
CA THR A 34 25.69 -18.58 15.57
C THR A 34 25.61 -19.83 14.71
N ALA A 35 26.23 -19.83 13.52
CA ALA A 35 26.29 -21.04 12.69
C ALA A 35 27.08 -22.16 13.36
N LYS A 36 28.15 -21.84 14.11
CA LYS A 36 28.90 -22.80 14.90
C LYS A 36 28.19 -23.26 16.18
N GLY A 37 27.34 -22.41 16.77
CA GLY A 37 26.53 -22.75 17.95
C GLY A 37 25.37 -23.67 17.64
N ALA A 38 24.79 -23.56 16.43
CA ALA A 38 23.68 -24.41 15.98
C ALA A 38 24.07 -25.90 15.84
N SER A 39 25.35 -26.20 15.62
CA SER A 39 25.82 -27.58 15.56
C SER A 39 25.76 -28.32 16.91
N ASN A 40 25.57 -27.64 18.03
CA ASN A 40 25.50 -28.18 19.38
C ASN A 40 24.10 -28.22 20.01
N GLY A 41 23.05 -28.25 19.20
CA GLY A 41 21.70 -28.58 19.65
C GLY A 41 20.95 -27.52 20.47
N GLY A 42 21.36 -26.27 20.43
CA GLY A 42 20.68 -25.20 21.16
C GLY A 42 19.70 -24.41 20.30
N THR A 43 18.41 -24.71 20.40
CA THR A 43 17.29 -23.93 19.87
C THR A 43 17.28 -22.45 20.29
N LEU A 44 17.91 -22.12 21.39
CA LEU A 44 17.96 -20.76 21.98
C LEU A 44 18.71 -19.74 21.11
N PHE A 45 19.75 -20.14 20.39
CA PHE A 45 20.50 -19.21 19.54
C PHE A 45 19.81 -18.90 18.21
N SER A 46 19.07 -19.86 17.66
CA SER A 46 18.31 -19.62 16.43
C SER A 46 17.16 -18.63 16.64
N ASP A 47 16.51 -18.68 17.82
CA ASP A 47 15.41 -17.76 18.15
C ASP A 47 15.91 -16.34 18.46
N ALA A 48 17.09 -16.21 19.08
CA ALA A 48 17.71 -14.92 19.30
C ALA A 48 18.14 -14.23 17.99
N VAL A 49 18.67 -15.00 17.04
CA VAL A 49 19.02 -14.50 15.70
C VAL A 49 17.76 -14.12 14.91
N ARG A 50 16.72 -14.93 14.98
CA ARG A 50 15.43 -14.63 14.32
C ARG A 50 14.83 -13.31 14.81
N ILE A 51 14.84 -13.05 16.12
CA ILE A 51 14.31 -11.82 16.69
C ILE A 51 15.06 -10.58 16.16
N VAL A 52 16.37 -10.66 16.06
CA VAL A 52 17.20 -9.55 15.56
C VAL A 52 16.93 -9.29 14.06
N TYR A 53 16.86 -10.34 13.27
CA TYR A 53 16.56 -10.21 11.85
C TYR A 53 15.13 -9.71 11.60
N SER A 54 14.13 -10.17 12.37
CA SER A 54 12.75 -9.68 12.25
C SER A 54 12.64 -8.18 12.48
N LYS A 55 13.33 -7.65 13.50
CA LYS A 55 13.38 -6.21 13.76
C LYS A 55 14.01 -5.43 12.61
N GLU A 56 15.03 -5.96 12.00
CA GLU A 56 15.69 -5.32 10.86
C GLU A 56 14.77 -5.29 9.63
N ILE A 57 14.06 -6.36 9.33
CA ILE A 57 13.09 -6.42 8.23
C ILE A 57 11.97 -5.42 8.46
N GLU A 58 11.38 -5.37 9.65
CA GLU A 58 10.32 -4.44 9.99
C GLU A 58 10.75 -2.99 9.77
N PHE A 59 11.94 -2.61 10.25
CA PHE A 59 12.47 -1.26 10.08
C PHE A 59 12.74 -0.90 8.63
N LYS A 60 13.29 -1.81 7.82
CA LYS A 60 13.62 -1.56 6.42
C LYS A 60 12.40 -1.57 5.49
N ALA A 61 11.35 -2.28 5.84
CA ALA A 61 10.15 -2.40 5.04
C ALA A 61 9.26 -1.14 5.15
N LEU A 62 9.08 -0.60 6.34
CA LEU A 62 8.19 0.54 6.62
C LEU A 62 8.40 1.77 5.71
N PRO A 63 9.64 2.22 5.40
CA PRO A 63 9.84 3.40 4.56
C PRO A 63 9.37 3.25 3.12
N ASN A 64 9.22 2.03 2.63
CA ASN A 64 8.83 1.75 1.25
C ASN A 64 7.31 1.62 1.07
N MET A 65 6.55 1.56 2.16
CA MET A 65 5.10 1.41 2.12
C MET A 65 4.42 2.77 1.96
N ARG A 66 3.70 2.99 0.86
CA ARG A 66 2.93 4.21 0.60
C ARG A 66 1.46 4.06 0.96
N PHE A 67 0.80 2.98 0.53
CA PHE A 67 -0.60 2.72 0.81
C PHE A 67 -0.85 2.45 2.30
N MET A 68 0.11 1.82 2.98
CA MET A 68 0.01 1.50 4.41
C MET A 68 -0.22 2.74 5.30
N GLN A 69 0.28 3.92 4.92
CA GLN A 69 0.10 5.18 5.66
C GLN A 69 -1.37 5.61 5.72
N PHE A 70 -2.18 5.17 4.76
CA PHE A 70 -3.57 5.54 4.61
C PHE A 70 -4.54 4.41 4.97
N ALA A 71 -4.04 3.18 5.08
CA ALA A 71 -4.82 2.03 5.49
C ALA A 71 -5.26 2.12 6.95
N THR A 72 -6.47 1.65 7.24
CA THR A 72 -6.93 1.46 8.61
C THR A 72 -6.42 0.12 9.13
N VAL A 73 -5.53 0.16 10.12
CA VAL A 73 -4.91 -1.05 10.68
C VAL A 73 -5.80 -1.64 11.78
N LYS A 74 -6.09 -2.94 11.68
CA LYS A 74 -6.81 -3.75 12.67
C LYS A 74 -5.91 -4.87 13.18
N THR A 75 -5.67 -4.88 14.47
CA THR A 75 -4.75 -5.84 15.13
C THR A 75 -5.45 -6.78 16.11
N GLU A 76 -6.78 -6.78 16.14
CA GLU A 76 -7.57 -7.56 17.09
C GLU A 76 -7.34 -9.08 16.96
N LEU A 77 -7.06 -9.59 15.74
CA LEU A 77 -6.73 -11.00 15.50
C LEU A 77 -5.39 -11.45 16.08
N GLY A 78 -4.51 -10.53 16.45
CA GLY A 78 -3.28 -10.87 17.16
C GLY A 78 -3.51 -11.28 18.63
N VAL A 79 -4.69 -10.97 19.17
CA VAL A 79 -5.08 -11.25 20.57
C VAL A 79 -6.06 -12.41 20.66
N GLU A 80 -7.01 -12.50 19.73
CA GLU A 80 -8.02 -13.54 19.71
C GLU A 80 -7.84 -14.47 18.50
N PRO A 81 -7.90 -15.79 18.67
CA PRO A 81 -7.72 -16.74 17.57
C PRO A 81 -8.91 -16.67 16.61
N GLY A 82 -8.63 -16.43 15.32
CA GLY A 82 -9.64 -16.39 14.27
C GLY A 82 -9.01 -16.12 12.90
N LEU A 83 -9.72 -16.47 11.83
CA LEU A 83 -9.31 -16.21 10.45
C LEU A 83 -10.00 -14.99 9.84
N THR A 84 -10.98 -14.42 10.52
CA THR A 84 -11.81 -13.34 9.96
C THR A 84 -12.14 -12.32 11.02
N ILE A 85 -11.90 -11.05 10.72
CA ILE A 85 -12.43 -9.93 11.50
C ILE A 85 -13.76 -9.53 10.88
N SER A 86 -14.83 -9.53 11.70
CA SER A 86 -16.13 -9.03 11.31
C SER A 86 -16.37 -7.67 11.93
N MET A 87 -16.61 -6.66 11.08
CA MET A 87 -16.92 -5.29 11.50
C MET A 87 -18.40 -5.03 11.26
N LEU A 88 -19.11 -4.65 12.33
CA LEU A 88 -20.51 -4.26 12.27
C LEU A 88 -20.61 -2.76 12.02
N THR A 89 -21.31 -2.37 10.97
CA THR A 89 -21.66 -0.98 10.67
C THR A 89 -23.17 -0.83 10.79
N TYR A 90 -23.63 0.09 11.64
CA TYR A 90 -25.04 0.39 11.78
C TYR A 90 -25.47 1.42 10.74
N ASP A 91 -26.63 1.18 10.12
CA ASP A 91 -27.22 2.12 9.20
C ASP A 91 -27.87 3.28 9.96
N ASN A 92 -27.88 4.45 9.34
CA ASN A 92 -28.55 5.60 9.92
C ASN A 92 -30.07 5.39 9.95
N LEU A 93 -30.70 5.86 11.03
CA LEU A 93 -32.16 5.86 11.13
C LEU A 93 -32.74 6.83 10.11
N VAL A 94 -33.95 6.52 9.63
CA VAL A 94 -34.73 7.46 8.82
C VAL A 94 -35.05 8.69 9.66
N LEU A 95 -34.96 9.86 9.06
CA LEU A 95 -35.13 11.13 9.74
C LEU A 95 -36.47 11.18 10.48
N GLY A 96 -36.42 11.44 11.79
CA GLY A 96 -37.63 11.68 12.61
C GLY A 96 -38.33 13.00 12.24
N GLY A 97 -39.63 13.08 12.45
CA GLY A 97 -40.45 14.25 12.16
C GLY A 97 -41.15 14.83 13.36
N LYS A 98 -42.00 15.82 13.14
CA LYS A 98 -42.91 16.38 14.17
C LYS A 98 -43.90 15.31 14.63
N LEU A 99 -44.07 15.22 15.93
CA LEU A 99 -45.05 14.32 16.52
C LEU A 99 -46.41 15.00 16.56
N GLU A 100 -47.45 14.23 16.25
CA GLU A 100 -48.83 14.63 16.46
C GLU A 100 -49.29 14.22 17.87
N GLU A 101 -50.02 15.08 18.52
CA GLU A 101 -50.57 14.80 19.84
C GLU A 101 -51.48 13.56 19.80
N MET A 102 -51.33 12.66 20.77
CA MET A 102 -52.11 11.41 20.93
C MET A 102 -51.87 10.34 19.83
N LYS A 103 -50.86 10.49 18.95
CA LYS A 103 -50.48 9.47 17.96
C LYS A 103 -49.29 8.67 18.45
N ASN A 104 -49.39 7.34 18.38
CA ASN A 104 -48.29 6.46 18.77
C ASN A 104 -47.10 6.67 17.87
N LEU A 105 -45.91 6.69 18.48
CA LEU A 105 -44.63 6.72 17.74
C LEU A 105 -44.45 5.43 16.94
N THR A 106 -44.14 5.55 15.66
CA THR A 106 -43.70 4.41 14.84
C THR A 106 -42.24 4.06 15.18
N THR A 107 -42.01 2.85 15.62
CA THR A 107 -40.65 2.34 15.88
C THR A 107 -39.96 1.93 14.58
N GLN A 108 -38.70 2.28 14.45
CA GLN A 108 -37.84 1.81 13.36
C GLN A 108 -36.99 0.64 13.84
N ALA A 109 -36.77 -0.36 12.99
CA ALA A 109 -35.85 -1.42 13.31
C ALA A 109 -34.40 -0.91 13.13
N LEU A 110 -33.52 -1.31 14.02
CA LEU A 110 -32.09 -1.08 13.86
C LEU A 110 -31.55 -2.04 12.80
N SER A 111 -31.00 -1.49 11.72
CA SER A 111 -30.32 -2.27 10.67
C SER A 111 -28.84 -2.01 10.70
N GLY A 112 -28.09 -2.95 10.18
CA GLY A 112 -26.65 -2.85 10.07
C GLY A 112 -26.09 -3.86 9.09
N SER A 113 -24.96 -3.55 8.50
CA SER A 113 -24.20 -4.42 7.60
C SER A 113 -22.94 -4.93 8.28
N MET A 114 -22.59 -6.19 8.01
CA MET A 114 -21.38 -6.80 8.52
C MET A 114 -20.38 -6.91 7.39
N LYS A 115 -19.19 -6.30 7.57
CA LYS A 115 -18.05 -6.44 6.66
C LYS A 115 -17.00 -7.34 7.28
N GLN A 116 -16.38 -8.16 6.45
CA GLN A 116 -15.42 -9.16 6.90
C GLN A 116 -14.10 -8.98 6.19
N LEU A 117 -13.01 -8.99 6.96
CA LEU A 117 -11.64 -9.11 6.47
C LEU A 117 -11.11 -10.49 6.85
N THR A 118 -10.80 -11.30 5.84
CA THR A 118 -10.22 -12.62 6.03
C THR A 118 -8.72 -12.54 5.89
N VAL A 119 -7.98 -13.12 6.84
CA VAL A 119 -6.51 -13.17 6.79
C VAL A 119 -6.05 -14.42 6.08
N THR A 120 -4.94 -14.29 5.35
CA THR A 120 -4.25 -15.37 4.66
C THR A 120 -2.78 -15.35 5.00
N GLU A 121 -2.10 -16.44 4.74
CA GLU A 121 -0.66 -16.57 4.95
C GLU A 121 0.09 -16.02 3.75
N TYR A 122 1.10 -15.18 4.02
CA TYR A 122 2.02 -14.65 3.03
C TYR A 122 3.46 -14.95 3.45
N GLY A 123 4.30 -15.23 2.48
CA GLY A 123 5.72 -15.47 2.72
C GLY A 123 6.49 -15.72 1.44
N ASN A 124 7.79 -15.45 1.51
CA ASN A 124 8.72 -15.77 0.44
C ASN A 124 10.04 -16.23 1.05
N ALA A 125 10.78 -17.09 0.34
CA ALA A 125 12.00 -17.70 0.84
C ALA A 125 13.14 -17.62 -0.17
N ILE A 126 14.35 -17.38 0.34
CA ILE A 126 15.59 -17.43 -0.43
C ILE A 126 16.45 -18.56 0.13
N SER A 127 16.92 -19.46 -0.74
CA SER A 127 17.88 -20.51 -0.39
C SER A 127 19.24 -20.20 -0.99
N VAL A 128 20.28 -20.27 -0.16
CA VAL A 128 21.66 -19.97 -0.53
C VAL A 128 22.53 -21.19 -0.29
N SER A 129 23.45 -21.50 -1.20
CA SER A 129 24.42 -22.59 -1.01
C SER A 129 25.64 -22.10 -0.23
N GLU A 130 26.20 -22.98 0.59
CA GLU A 130 27.43 -22.70 1.34
C GLU A 130 28.61 -22.34 0.42
N LEU A 131 28.68 -22.98 -0.75
CA LEU A 131 29.69 -22.65 -1.77
C LEU A 131 29.58 -21.18 -2.21
N LEU A 132 28.36 -20.68 -2.39
CA LEU A 132 28.11 -19.29 -2.77
C LEU A 132 28.51 -18.33 -1.65
N ILE A 133 28.20 -18.67 -0.41
CA ILE A 133 28.59 -17.85 0.76
C ILE A 133 30.11 -17.76 0.88
N GLN A 134 30.82 -18.86 0.67
CA GLN A 134 32.28 -18.90 0.79
C GLN A 134 33.03 -18.31 -0.43
N SER A 135 32.42 -18.34 -1.61
CA SER A 135 33.06 -17.85 -2.85
C SER A 135 32.72 -16.40 -3.19
N SER A 136 31.75 -15.81 -2.53
CA SER A 136 31.32 -14.44 -2.80
C SER A 136 32.20 -13.42 -2.08
N PHE A 137 32.40 -12.27 -2.73
CA PHE A 137 33.04 -11.10 -2.12
C PHE A 137 32.05 -10.27 -1.29
N ASP A 138 30.75 -10.51 -1.45
CA ASP A 138 29.67 -9.75 -0.80
C ASP A 138 28.99 -10.57 0.28
N ASP A 139 28.44 -9.92 1.30
CA ASP A 139 27.63 -10.58 2.33
C ASP A 139 26.25 -10.94 1.75
N ILE A 140 26.17 -12.16 1.21
CA ILE A 140 24.95 -12.68 0.57
C ILE A 140 23.79 -12.74 1.57
N MET A 141 24.05 -13.00 2.86
CA MET A 141 22.98 -13.11 3.86
C MET A 141 22.36 -11.75 4.16
N ALA A 142 23.16 -10.69 4.26
CA ALA A 142 22.65 -9.33 4.42
C ALA A 142 21.89 -8.86 3.17
N THR A 143 22.39 -9.18 1.99
CA THR A 143 21.73 -8.90 0.71
C THR A 143 20.40 -9.65 0.61
N ALA A 144 20.35 -10.94 0.96
CA ALA A 144 19.12 -11.74 1.00
C ALA A 144 18.08 -11.14 1.96
N THR A 145 18.50 -10.72 3.16
CA THR A 145 17.61 -10.05 4.14
C THR A 145 17.05 -8.75 3.57
N THR A 146 17.85 -7.96 2.86
CA THR A 146 17.42 -6.71 2.23
C THR A 146 16.41 -6.97 1.10
N LEU A 147 16.63 -8.00 0.29
CA LEU A 147 15.71 -8.39 -0.78
C LEU A 147 14.39 -8.90 -0.21
N LEU A 148 14.41 -9.71 0.85
CA LEU A 148 13.22 -10.18 1.53
C LEU A 148 12.42 -9.03 2.16
N ALA A 149 13.09 -8.02 2.72
CA ALA A 149 12.43 -6.84 3.26
C ALA A 149 11.74 -6.01 2.17
N ARG A 150 12.37 -5.87 1.01
CA ARG A 150 11.77 -5.20 -0.16
C ARG A 150 10.58 -5.97 -0.72
N ASP A 151 10.70 -7.29 -0.80
CA ASP A 151 9.63 -8.16 -1.28
C ASP A 151 8.40 -8.06 -0.35
N TYR A 152 8.59 -8.15 0.97
CA TYR A 152 7.50 -7.94 1.93
C TYR A 152 6.81 -6.58 1.75
N ALA A 153 7.59 -5.51 1.67
CA ALA A 153 7.03 -4.16 1.49
C ALA A 153 6.22 -4.05 0.18
N MET A 154 6.73 -4.65 -0.90
CA MET A 154 6.07 -4.68 -2.19
C MET A 154 4.75 -5.46 -2.13
N VAL A 155 4.76 -6.65 -1.53
CA VAL A 155 3.56 -7.50 -1.41
C VAL A 155 2.46 -6.77 -0.64
N VAL A 156 2.77 -6.20 0.53
CA VAL A 156 1.78 -5.46 1.33
C VAL A 156 1.22 -4.26 0.57
N ASP A 157 2.07 -3.51 -0.11
CA ASP A 157 1.65 -2.32 -0.86
C ASP A 157 0.79 -2.71 -2.08
N CYS A 158 1.13 -3.79 -2.79
CA CYS A 158 0.33 -4.32 -3.90
C CYS A 158 -1.05 -4.82 -3.43
N GLU A 159 -1.11 -5.59 -2.35
CA GLU A 159 -2.37 -6.09 -1.80
C GLU A 159 -3.29 -4.93 -1.36
N LEU A 160 -2.74 -3.92 -0.70
CA LEU A 160 -3.49 -2.72 -0.32
C LEU A 160 -3.97 -1.91 -1.53
N ARG A 161 -3.13 -1.80 -2.57
CA ARG A 161 -3.51 -1.19 -3.84
C ARG A 161 -4.68 -1.94 -4.48
N ASP A 162 -4.58 -3.26 -4.59
CA ASP A 162 -5.61 -4.09 -5.22
C ASP A 162 -6.92 -4.04 -4.44
N ALA A 163 -6.85 -4.01 -3.11
CA ALA A 163 -8.01 -3.74 -2.27
C ALA A 163 -8.62 -2.35 -2.55
N ALA A 164 -7.80 -1.31 -2.63
CA ALA A 164 -8.28 0.05 -2.93
C ALA A 164 -8.90 0.17 -4.32
N LEU A 165 -8.36 -0.55 -5.32
CA LEU A 165 -8.87 -0.56 -6.69
C LEU A 165 -10.11 -1.48 -6.89
N SER A 166 -10.44 -2.33 -5.92
CA SER A 166 -11.61 -3.21 -6.00
C SER A 166 -12.95 -2.47 -5.79
N GLY A 167 -12.92 -1.16 -5.58
CA GLY A 167 -14.11 -0.32 -5.42
C GLY A 167 -15.03 -0.35 -6.64
N THR A 168 -16.33 -0.27 -6.40
CA THR A 168 -17.35 -0.32 -7.47
C THR A 168 -17.63 1.05 -8.09
N ASN A 169 -17.22 2.14 -7.45
CA ASN A 169 -17.39 3.48 -7.97
C ASN A 169 -16.25 3.80 -8.95
N VAL A 170 -16.53 3.70 -10.24
CA VAL A 170 -15.53 3.93 -11.29
C VAL A 170 -15.96 5.12 -12.15
N ILE A 171 -15.04 6.05 -12.39
CA ILE A 171 -15.19 7.17 -13.33
C ILE A 171 -14.18 6.99 -14.45
N TYR A 172 -14.66 7.14 -15.67
CA TYR A 172 -13.83 7.10 -16.87
C TYR A 172 -13.51 8.53 -17.33
N ALA A 173 -12.26 8.78 -17.72
CA ALA A 173 -11.88 10.07 -18.25
C ALA A 173 -12.60 10.35 -19.56
N SER A 174 -13.08 11.58 -19.73
CA SER A 174 -13.72 12.03 -20.97
C SER A 174 -12.71 12.18 -22.10
N LYS A 175 -13.17 12.03 -23.34
CA LYS A 175 -12.36 12.27 -24.52
C LYS A 175 -11.96 13.74 -24.65
N LYS A 176 -10.98 14.02 -25.51
CA LYS A 176 -10.49 15.38 -25.74
C LYS A 176 -11.60 16.34 -26.25
N ASP A 177 -12.57 15.82 -26.98
CA ASP A 177 -13.74 16.56 -27.51
C ASP A 177 -14.84 16.80 -26.45
N GLY A 178 -14.65 16.33 -25.21
CA GLY A 178 -15.62 16.43 -24.12
C GLY A 178 -16.66 15.31 -24.11
N THR A 179 -16.57 14.32 -25.00
CA THR A 179 -17.48 13.18 -24.99
C THR A 179 -17.28 12.34 -23.76
N ALA A 180 -18.35 12.10 -23.00
CA ALA A 180 -18.32 11.26 -21.83
C ALA A 180 -18.12 9.77 -22.19
N VAL A 181 -17.27 9.07 -21.45
CA VAL A 181 -17.03 7.64 -21.57
C VAL A 181 -17.73 6.93 -20.41
N THR A 182 -18.51 5.92 -20.69
CA THR A 182 -19.32 5.18 -19.70
C THR A 182 -18.80 3.76 -19.41
N ALA A 183 -17.81 3.32 -20.17
CA ALA A 183 -17.22 1.99 -20.00
C ALA A 183 -15.74 2.02 -20.39
N ARG A 184 -14.97 1.12 -19.80
CA ARG A 184 -13.53 0.95 -20.08
C ARG A 184 -13.24 0.79 -21.58
N SER A 185 -14.12 0.10 -22.30
CA SER A 185 -14.02 -0.12 -23.74
C SER A 185 -14.11 1.18 -24.60
N GLY A 186 -14.56 2.26 -24.05
CA GLY A 186 -14.64 3.56 -24.73
C GLY A 186 -13.41 4.45 -24.54
N LEU A 187 -12.45 4.05 -23.71
CA LEU A 187 -11.23 4.82 -23.48
C LEU A 187 -10.31 4.75 -24.70
N ASP A 188 -9.77 5.87 -25.10
CA ASP A 188 -8.77 6.01 -26.16
C ASP A 188 -7.58 6.87 -25.70
N THR A 189 -6.55 6.98 -26.50
CA THR A 189 -5.32 7.73 -26.20
C THR A 189 -5.54 9.21 -25.90
N THR A 190 -6.75 9.75 -26.10
CA THR A 190 -7.12 11.14 -25.79
C THR A 190 -7.75 11.30 -24.41
N CYS A 191 -8.09 10.19 -23.74
CA CYS A 191 -8.74 10.15 -22.43
C CYS A 191 -7.72 10.34 -21.29
N LEU A 192 -7.10 11.51 -21.23
CA LEU A 192 -6.13 11.86 -20.20
C LEU A 192 -6.83 12.28 -18.90
N LEU A 193 -6.14 12.09 -17.78
CA LEU A 193 -6.62 12.58 -16.48
C LEU A 193 -6.62 14.11 -16.48
N LYS A 194 -7.79 14.69 -16.22
CA LYS A 194 -8.02 16.14 -16.16
C LYS A 194 -8.56 16.53 -14.78
N VAL A 195 -8.40 17.81 -14.43
CA VAL A 195 -8.97 18.37 -13.20
C VAL A 195 -10.50 18.20 -13.14
N SER A 196 -11.21 18.26 -14.27
CA SER A 196 -12.64 18.01 -14.32
C SER A 196 -13.03 16.63 -13.83
N THR A 197 -12.33 15.57 -14.26
CA THR A 197 -12.58 14.19 -13.84
C THR A 197 -12.36 14.00 -12.33
N ILE A 198 -11.37 14.72 -11.77
CA ILE A 198 -11.12 14.71 -10.32
C ILE A 198 -12.27 15.40 -9.59
N LYS A 199 -12.77 16.54 -10.08
CA LYS A 199 -13.91 17.25 -9.49
C LYS A 199 -15.19 16.40 -9.51
N ASP A 200 -15.43 15.63 -10.57
CA ASP A 200 -16.54 14.68 -10.63
C ASP A 200 -16.39 13.59 -9.53
N GLY A 201 -15.16 13.09 -9.30
CA GLY A 201 -14.87 12.17 -8.21
C GLY A 201 -15.06 12.77 -6.82
N LEU A 202 -14.63 14.01 -6.63
CA LEU A 202 -14.81 14.75 -5.37
C LEU A 202 -16.30 15.04 -5.09
N GLU A 203 -17.11 15.32 -6.10
CA GLU A 203 -18.54 15.48 -5.96
C GLU A 203 -19.21 14.20 -5.42
N ILE A 204 -18.81 13.03 -5.93
CA ILE A 204 -19.30 11.74 -5.43
C ILE A 204 -18.89 11.53 -3.96
N LEU A 205 -17.63 11.77 -3.60
CA LEU A 205 -17.16 11.63 -2.23
C LEU A 205 -17.88 12.59 -1.26
N ALA A 206 -18.06 13.84 -1.68
CA ALA A 206 -18.76 14.85 -0.89
C ALA A 206 -20.24 14.48 -0.71
N THR A 207 -20.89 14.00 -1.77
CA THR A 207 -22.30 13.55 -1.73
C THR A 207 -22.48 12.36 -0.77
N ASN A 208 -21.52 11.45 -0.76
CA ASN A 208 -21.50 10.30 0.14
C ASN A 208 -21.05 10.66 1.57
N ASN A 209 -20.75 11.93 1.84
CA ASN A 209 -20.21 12.39 3.12
C ASN A 209 -18.93 11.62 3.53
N ALA A 210 -18.06 11.27 2.58
CA ALA A 210 -16.83 10.56 2.85
C ALA A 210 -15.93 11.35 3.83
N PRO A 211 -15.50 10.76 4.95
CA PRO A 211 -14.67 11.45 5.91
C PRO A 211 -13.30 11.80 5.30
N ARG A 212 -12.81 12.98 5.66
CA ARG A 212 -11.49 13.45 5.23
C ARG A 212 -10.41 12.99 6.21
N LYS A 213 -9.30 12.51 5.71
CA LYS A 213 -8.13 12.19 6.54
C LYS A 213 -7.34 13.48 6.80
N ASN A 214 -7.27 13.90 8.05
CA ASN A 214 -6.60 15.15 8.45
C ASN A 214 -7.09 16.42 7.69
N GLY A 215 -8.35 16.43 7.26
CA GLY A 215 -8.98 17.57 6.60
C GLY A 215 -8.91 17.56 5.07
N TYR A 216 -8.33 16.53 4.44
CA TYR A 216 -8.23 16.38 2.98
C TYR A 216 -8.53 14.96 2.52
N TRP A 217 -8.83 14.81 1.25
CA TRP A 217 -8.87 13.52 0.54
C TRP A 217 -7.51 13.21 -0.07
N VAL A 218 -7.28 11.97 -0.43
CA VAL A 218 -6.02 11.49 -1.01
C VAL A 218 -6.28 10.85 -2.35
N CYS A 219 -5.44 11.18 -3.33
CA CYS A 219 -5.48 10.59 -4.65
C CYS A 219 -4.11 9.97 -4.99
N PHE A 220 -4.09 8.67 -5.21
CA PHE A 220 -2.92 7.99 -5.77
C PHE A 220 -3.02 7.98 -7.29
N VAL A 221 -1.95 8.42 -7.95
CA VAL A 221 -1.88 8.53 -9.40
C VAL A 221 -0.60 7.89 -9.95
N HIS A 222 -0.69 7.34 -11.16
CA HIS A 222 0.48 6.89 -11.90
C HIS A 222 1.22 8.09 -12.53
N PRO A 223 2.56 8.05 -12.74
CA PRO A 223 3.32 9.13 -13.39
C PRO A 223 2.77 9.55 -14.76
N HIS A 224 2.20 8.62 -15.53
CA HIS A 224 1.53 8.93 -16.81
C HIS A 224 0.33 9.84 -16.62
N GLN A 225 -0.50 9.55 -15.62
CA GLN A 225 -1.68 10.34 -15.28
C GLN A 225 -1.31 11.70 -14.67
N SER A 226 -0.27 11.75 -13.85
CA SER A 226 0.21 13.00 -13.24
C SER A 226 0.72 13.99 -14.30
N ARG A 227 1.32 13.49 -15.39
CA ARG A 227 1.71 14.31 -16.52
C ARG A 227 0.50 14.96 -17.18
N GLY A 228 -0.56 14.18 -17.48
CA GLY A 228 -1.78 14.72 -18.07
C GLY A 228 -2.45 15.79 -17.19
N LEU A 229 -2.38 15.58 -15.87
CA LEU A 229 -2.91 16.51 -14.89
C LEU A 229 -2.12 17.84 -14.85
N ARG A 230 -0.79 17.77 -14.94
CA ARG A 230 0.09 18.96 -14.95
C ARG A 230 -0.04 19.78 -16.26
N ASP A 231 -0.42 19.14 -17.35
CA ASP A 231 -0.67 19.79 -18.62
C ASP A 231 -2.02 20.54 -18.64
N ASP A 232 -2.89 20.31 -17.64
CA ASP A 232 -4.15 21.04 -17.49
C ASP A 232 -3.92 22.40 -16.83
N GLY A 233 -4.34 23.49 -17.47
CA GLY A 233 -4.16 24.84 -16.97
C GLY A 233 -4.87 25.15 -15.64
N ALA A 234 -5.76 24.28 -15.17
CA ALA A 234 -6.39 24.37 -13.86
C ALA A 234 -5.57 23.75 -12.74
N TRP A 235 -4.45 23.09 -13.08
CA TRP A 235 -3.55 22.52 -12.10
C TRP A 235 -2.74 23.61 -11.39
N ILE A 236 -2.69 23.52 -10.06
CA ILE A 236 -1.87 24.40 -9.22
C ILE A 236 -0.88 23.53 -8.43
N ASN A 237 0.39 23.81 -8.61
CA ASN A 237 1.45 23.10 -7.89
C ASN A 237 1.42 23.42 -6.39
N ALA A 238 1.86 22.49 -5.54
CA ALA A 238 1.92 22.66 -4.08
C ALA A 238 2.74 23.89 -3.66
N SER A 239 3.76 24.26 -4.43
CA SER A 239 4.61 25.44 -4.19
C SER A 239 3.87 26.78 -4.33
N ASP A 240 2.78 26.85 -5.09
CA ASP A 240 2.03 28.08 -5.32
C ASP A 240 1.14 28.46 -4.12
N TYR A 241 0.91 27.53 -3.21
CA TYR A 241 0.13 27.77 -1.98
C TYR A 241 0.91 28.39 -0.82
N GLY A 242 2.18 28.73 -1.01
CA GLY A 242 2.98 29.41 0.01
C GLY A 242 3.36 28.57 1.24
N ALA A 243 3.04 27.29 1.25
CA ALA A 243 3.44 26.34 2.27
C ALA A 243 4.39 25.29 1.65
N PRO A 244 5.73 25.43 1.83
CA PRO A 244 6.71 24.59 1.16
C PRO A 244 6.85 23.18 1.76
N GLU A 245 6.05 22.82 2.77
CA GLU A 245 6.14 21.51 3.41
C GLU A 245 5.25 20.51 2.69
N GLN A 246 5.86 19.64 1.91
CA GLN A 246 5.19 18.42 1.42
C GLN A 246 4.93 17.51 2.61
N LEU A 247 3.66 17.30 2.92
CA LEU A 247 3.24 16.50 4.07
C LEU A 247 3.53 15.01 3.87
N PHE A 248 3.51 14.54 2.60
CA PHE A 248 3.65 13.12 2.26
C PHE A 248 4.77 12.89 1.26
N SER A 249 5.44 11.74 1.42
CA SER A 249 6.43 11.31 0.45
C SER A 249 5.77 11.06 -0.91
N GLY A 250 6.25 11.74 -1.95
CA GLY A 250 5.74 11.62 -3.31
C GLY A 250 4.55 12.51 -3.64
N GLU A 251 4.15 13.44 -2.76
CA GLU A 251 3.14 14.45 -3.07
C GLU A 251 3.64 15.35 -4.21
N ILE A 252 2.78 15.56 -5.22
CA ILE A 252 3.08 16.38 -6.41
C ILE A 252 2.31 17.69 -6.44
N GLY A 253 1.25 17.82 -5.64
CA GLY A 253 0.41 19.02 -5.57
C GLY A 253 -0.94 18.72 -4.94
N ARG A 254 -1.81 19.72 -4.86
CA ARG A 254 -3.17 19.59 -4.35
C ARG A 254 -4.16 20.46 -5.12
N ILE A 255 -5.40 19.97 -5.22
CA ILE A 255 -6.55 20.69 -5.76
C ILE A 255 -7.75 20.40 -4.86
N ASP A 256 -8.56 21.42 -4.57
CA ASP A 256 -9.84 21.30 -3.86
C ASP A 256 -9.77 20.36 -2.65
N ASP A 257 -8.82 20.60 -1.72
CA ASP A 257 -8.58 19.79 -0.51
C ASP A 257 -8.17 18.32 -0.79
N THR A 258 -7.61 18.03 -1.97
CA THR A 258 -7.10 16.70 -2.31
C THR A 258 -5.60 16.72 -2.49
N HIS A 259 -4.90 15.81 -1.81
CA HIS A 259 -3.46 15.60 -1.97
C HIS A 259 -3.20 14.50 -3.00
N PHE A 260 -2.33 14.79 -3.97
CA PHE A 260 -1.96 13.85 -5.03
C PHE A 260 -0.60 13.23 -4.71
N ILE A 261 -0.57 11.91 -4.66
CA ILE A 261 0.63 11.13 -4.39
C ILE A 261 0.94 10.28 -5.62
N GLU A 262 2.13 10.49 -6.18
CA GLU A 262 2.59 9.73 -7.33
C GLU A 262 3.22 8.40 -6.89
N THR A 263 2.79 7.31 -7.51
CA THR A 263 3.39 6.00 -7.32
C THR A 263 3.41 5.22 -8.64
N THR A 264 4.52 4.53 -8.90
CA THR A 264 4.66 3.64 -10.05
C THR A 264 3.94 2.31 -9.87
N LEU A 265 3.53 1.97 -8.63
CA LEU A 265 2.82 0.73 -8.32
C LEU A 265 1.33 0.75 -8.67
N MET A 266 0.79 1.89 -9.15
CA MET A 266 -0.61 1.92 -9.60
C MET A 266 -0.82 0.98 -10.76
N SER A 267 -1.92 0.21 -10.72
CA SER A 267 -2.25 -0.78 -11.74
C SER A 267 -2.41 -0.12 -13.12
N ASN A 268 -1.76 -0.71 -14.09
CA ASN A 268 -1.81 -0.27 -15.47
C ASN A 268 -1.56 -1.42 -16.46
N GLY A 269 -1.97 -1.22 -17.70
CA GLY A 269 -1.77 -2.18 -18.80
C GLY A 269 -0.55 -1.95 -19.67
N ALA A 270 0.29 -0.96 -19.33
CA ALA A 270 1.41 -0.53 -20.20
C ALA A 270 2.75 -1.15 -19.81
N CYS A 271 2.92 -1.60 -18.58
CA CYS A 271 4.17 -2.19 -18.11
C CYS A 271 4.36 -3.64 -18.57
N ALA A 272 5.53 -4.19 -18.33
CA ALA A 272 5.84 -5.59 -18.65
C ALA A 272 5.01 -6.54 -17.77
N SER A 273 4.73 -7.73 -18.28
CA SER A 273 3.87 -8.72 -17.62
C SER A 273 4.44 -9.30 -16.32
N ASP A 274 5.71 -9.07 -16.05
CA ASP A 274 6.42 -9.44 -14.82
C ASP A 274 6.47 -8.30 -13.79
N ASP A 275 5.98 -7.10 -14.15
CA ASP A 275 5.91 -5.95 -13.25
C ASP A 275 4.74 -6.12 -12.26
N PRO A 276 4.92 -5.87 -10.95
CA PRO A 276 3.85 -5.91 -9.95
C PRO A 276 2.67 -4.95 -10.24
N ALA A 277 2.89 -3.90 -11.03
CA ALA A 277 1.84 -2.96 -11.44
C ALA A 277 1.05 -3.43 -12.67
N TYR A 278 1.45 -4.55 -13.31
CA TYR A 278 0.78 -5.02 -14.50
C TYR A 278 -0.57 -5.67 -14.19
N ASP A 279 -1.59 -5.25 -14.92
CA ASP A 279 -2.90 -5.91 -14.95
C ASP A 279 -3.29 -6.22 -16.40
N ALA A 280 -3.40 -7.51 -16.71
CA ALA A 280 -3.76 -8.00 -18.04
C ALA A 280 -5.14 -7.52 -18.50
N THR A 281 -6.05 -7.20 -17.58
CA THR A 281 -7.38 -6.66 -17.91
C THR A 281 -7.33 -5.22 -18.38
N LEU A 282 -6.30 -4.47 -17.95
CA LEU A 282 -6.03 -3.09 -18.34
C LEU A 282 -5.21 -3.00 -19.64
N ALA A 283 -4.45 -4.05 -19.96
CA ALA A 283 -3.65 -4.13 -21.19
C ALA A 283 -4.50 -4.24 -22.45
N LYS A 284 -5.73 -4.75 -22.34
CA LYS A 284 -6.62 -5.00 -23.47
C LYS A 284 -7.47 -3.80 -23.88
N GLY A 285 -7.26 -2.63 -23.31
CA GLY A 285 -7.90 -1.35 -23.69
C GLY A 285 -9.25 -1.43 -24.43
N ALA A 286 -9.71 -0.28 -24.84
CA ALA A 286 -11.06 -0.04 -25.37
C ALA A 286 -11.56 -0.95 -26.47
N ASP A 287 -10.73 -1.35 -27.42
CA ASP A 287 -11.27 -1.76 -28.71
C ASP A 287 -11.29 -3.28 -28.98
N GLY A 288 -10.83 -4.11 -28.06
CA GLY A 288 -10.72 -5.57 -28.33
C GLY A 288 -9.96 -5.91 -29.61
N GLY A 289 -9.34 -4.93 -30.23
CA GLY A 289 -8.65 -4.98 -31.50
C GLY A 289 -7.12 -5.00 -31.33
N SER A 290 -6.42 -5.12 -32.45
CA SER A 290 -4.98 -5.33 -32.55
C SER A 290 -4.10 -4.18 -32.01
N THR A 291 -4.66 -3.05 -31.61
CA THR A 291 -4.00 -1.90 -30.99
C THR A 291 -4.71 -1.56 -29.70
N SER A 292 -4.44 -2.32 -28.65
CA SER A 292 -4.99 -2.04 -27.33
C SER A 292 -4.28 -0.80 -26.74
N THR A 293 -5.05 0.22 -26.42
CA THR A 293 -4.57 1.35 -25.63
C THR A 293 -4.50 0.92 -24.18
N PRO A 294 -3.35 0.99 -23.51
CA PRO A 294 -3.24 0.62 -22.12
C PRO A 294 -4.04 1.58 -21.24
N VAL A 295 -4.72 1.02 -20.24
CA VAL A 295 -5.50 1.79 -19.25
C VAL A 295 -4.68 1.94 -17.99
N TYR A 296 -4.75 3.14 -17.41
CA TYR A 296 -4.13 3.47 -16.12
C TYR A 296 -5.22 3.73 -15.10
N GLN A 297 -5.04 3.20 -13.90
CA GLN A 297 -5.95 3.43 -12.80
C GLN A 297 -5.36 4.43 -11.80
N ALA A 298 -6.21 5.27 -11.24
CA ALA A 298 -5.93 6.08 -10.06
C ALA A 298 -7.04 5.85 -9.04
N VAL A 299 -6.78 6.10 -7.78
CA VAL A 299 -7.78 5.97 -6.72
C VAL A 299 -7.85 7.24 -5.89
N LEU A 300 -9.05 7.79 -5.77
CA LEU A 300 -9.38 8.94 -4.94
C LEU A 300 -10.22 8.45 -3.76
N PHE A 301 -9.79 8.74 -2.53
CA PHE A 301 -10.45 8.19 -1.35
C PHE A 301 -10.35 9.09 -0.11
N GLY A 302 -11.26 8.84 0.82
CA GLY A 302 -11.27 9.43 2.15
C GLY A 302 -10.72 8.51 3.23
N ASP A 303 -10.91 8.89 4.48
CA ASP A 303 -10.52 8.04 5.61
C ASP A 303 -11.37 6.77 5.70
N ALA A 304 -10.79 5.70 6.26
CA ALA A 304 -11.44 4.41 6.43
C ALA A 304 -12.00 3.76 5.14
N TYR A 305 -11.46 4.07 3.97
CA TYR A 305 -11.87 3.46 2.71
C TYR A 305 -11.42 1.98 2.63
N PHE A 306 -10.17 1.70 2.92
CA PHE A 306 -9.59 0.36 2.92
C PHE A 306 -8.81 0.11 4.21
N GLY A 307 -8.59 -1.16 4.54
CA GLY A 307 -7.90 -1.55 5.75
C GLY A 307 -7.11 -2.83 5.63
N ILE A 308 -6.24 -3.02 6.59
CA ILE A 308 -5.45 -4.23 6.79
C ILE A 308 -5.74 -4.82 8.17
N ALA A 309 -5.98 -6.12 8.20
CA ALA A 309 -6.10 -6.91 9.41
C ALA A 309 -4.81 -7.70 9.60
N VAL A 310 -4.08 -7.48 10.68
CA VAL A 310 -2.83 -8.18 10.98
C VAL A 310 -3.06 -9.15 12.12
N SER A 311 -2.86 -10.45 11.84
CA SER A 311 -2.88 -11.51 12.84
C SER A 311 -1.49 -11.83 13.35
N LEU A 312 -0.53 -12.00 12.44
CA LEU A 312 0.87 -12.19 12.77
C LEU A 312 1.70 -11.15 12.03
N PRO A 313 2.43 -10.28 12.74
CA PRO A 313 3.36 -9.35 12.11
C PRO A 313 4.47 -10.10 11.37
N VAL A 314 5.20 -9.40 10.49
CA VAL A 314 6.28 -10.02 9.73
C VAL A 314 7.38 -10.57 10.64
N GLU A 315 7.77 -11.82 10.38
CA GLU A 315 8.85 -12.51 11.05
C GLU A 315 9.85 -13.02 10.01
N LEU A 316 11.14 -12.84 10.29
CA LEU A 316 12.17 -13.54 9.54
C LEU A 316 12.38 -14.93 10.17
N ARG A 317 12.21 -15.95 9.34
CA ARG A 317 12.43 -17.35 9.74
C ARG A 317 13.67 -17.88 9.05
N ASP A 318 14.62 -18.39 9.84
CA ASP A 318 15.80 -19.09 9.38
C ASP A 318 15.56 -20.60 9.57
N ASN A 319 15.60 -21.36 8.50
CA ASN A 319 15.45 -22.82 8.57
C ASN A 319 16.72 -23.52 9.06
N GLY A 320 17.78 -22.75 9.32
CA GLY A 320 19.07 -23.29 9.75
C GLY A 320 19.86 -23.88 8.57
N VAL A 321 20.76 -24.78 8.91
CA VAL A 321 21.65 -25.43 7.94
C VAL A 321 21.03 -26.75 7.50
N GLU A 322 20.76 -26.88 6.21
CA GLU A 322 20.20 -28.08 5.58
C GLU A 322 21.26 -28.85 4.77
N ASP A 323 20.93 -30.09 4.40
CA ASP A 323 21.71 -30.92 3.53
C ASP A 323 23.19 -30.99 3.95
N PHE A 324 23.45 -31.45 5.19
CA PHE A 324 24.80 -31.58 5.78
C PHE A 324 25.64 -30.31 5.75
N GLY A 325 25.03 -29.14 5.83
CA GLY A 325 25.73 -27.87 5.83
C GLY A 325 25.88 -27.19 4.46
N ARG A 326 25.24 -27.73 3.42
CA ARG A 326 25.39 -27.24 2.03
C ARG A 326 24.41 -26.15 1.63
N LYS A 327 23.29 -26.00 2.37
CA LYS A 327 22.23 -25.04 2.08
C LYS A 327 21.81 -24.32 3.34
N ARG A 328 21.45 -23.06 3.18
CA ARG A 328 20.81 -22.25 4.21
C ARG A 328 19.66 -21.46 3.59
N SER A 329 18.50 -21.47 4.25
CA SER A 329 17.29 -20.83 3.73
C SER A 329 16.78 -19.79 4.71
N LEU A 330 16.48 -18.60 4.20
CA LEU A 330 15.81 -17.52 4.92
C LEU A 330 14.45 -17.27 4.29
N ALA A 331 13.45 -17.03 5.13
CA ALA A 331 12.10 -16.69 4.68
C ALA A 331 11.52 -15.57 5.54
N TRP A 332 10.76 -14.66 4.93
CA TRP A 332 9.82 -13.86 5.68
C TRP A 332 8.45 -14.54 5.70
N TYR A 333 7.74 -14.36 6.78
CA TYR A 333 6.41 -14.93 6.98
C TYR A 333 5.52 -13.93 7.73
N SER A 334 4.29 -13.79 7.29
CA SER A 334 3.30 -12.92 7.92
C SER A 334 1.89 -13.46 7.67
N ILE A 335 0.95 -13.16 8.56
CA ILE A 335 -0.47 -13.48 8.38
C ILE A 335 -1.26 -12.18 8.46
N PHE A 336 -1.77 -11.73 7.33
CA PHE A 336 -2.58 -10.53 7.23
C PHE A 336 -3.69 -10.70 6.19
N GLY A 337 -4.64 -9.79 6.20
CA GLY A 337 -5.68 -9.71 5.19
C GLY A 337 -5.99 -8.25 4.89
N VAL A 338 -6.32 -7.95 3.66
CA VAL A 338 -6.66 -6.61 3.20
C VAL A 338 -8.06 -6.60 2.59
N GLY A 339 -8.70 -5.46 2.59
CA GLY A 339 -10.00 -5.32 1.94
C GLY A 339 -10.59 -3.92 2.08
N LEU A 340 -11.68 -3.70 1.34
CA LEU A 340 -12.48 -2.48 1.44
C LEU A 340 -13.30 -2.48 2.72
N LEU A 341 -13.28 -1.37 3.43
CA LEU A 341 -14.12 -1.12 4.59
C LEU A 341 -15.41 -0.41 4.18
N HIS A 342 -15.30 0.68 3.48
CA HIS A 342 -16.45 1.49 3.03
C HIS A 342 -16.30 1.85 1.55
N ASN A 343 -16.97 1.10 0.68
CA ASN A 343 -16.90 1.32 -0.76
C ASN A 343 -17.34 2.74 -1.20
N GLU A 344 -18.19 3.38 -0.41
CA GLU A 344 -18.73 4.72 -0.69
C GLU A 344 -17.70 5.84 -0.50
N TYR A 345 -16.59 5.56 0.20
CA TYR A 345 -15.55 6.54 0.53
C TYR A 345 -14.40 6.55 -0.46
N GLY A 346 -14.53 5.85 -1.58
CA GLY A 346 -13.53 5.85 -2.63
C GLY A 346 -14.13 5.81 -4.03
N VAL A 347 -13.33 6.31 -4.97
CA VAL A 347 -13.65 6.36 -6.40
C VAL A 347 -12.41 5.97 -7.18
N VAL A 348 -12.55 5.03 -8.11
CA VAL A 348 -11.49 4.63 -9.04
C VAL A 348 -11.61 5.48 -10.31
N LEU A 349 -10.51 6.04 -10.77
CA LEU A 349 -10.43 6.85 -11.97
C LEU A 349 -9.66 6.08 -13.03
N GLU A 350 -10.27 5.82 -14.18
CA GLU A 350 -9.64 5.11 -15.30
C GLU A 350 -9.38 6.07 -16.46
N THR A 351 -8.15 6.03 -16.97
CA THR A 351 -7.64 6.86 -18.06
C THR A 351 -6.85 6.01 -19.06
N ALA A 352 -6.46 6.58 -20.18
CA ALA A 352 -5.64 5.88 -21.17
C ALA A 352 -4.39 6.69 -21.52
#